data_a0e5877016cc4346168df72ab5b79476
#
_entry.id   a0e5877016cc4346168df72ab5b79476
#
_cell.length_a   1.000
_cell.length_b   1.000
_cell.length_c   1.000
_cell.angle_alpha   90.00
_cell.angle_beta   90.00
_cell.angle_gamma   90.00
#
_symmetry.space_group_name_H-M   'P 1'
#
loop_
_entity.id
_entity.type
_entity.pdbx_description
1 polymer ?
#
loop_
_entity_poly.entity_id
_entity_poly.type
_entity_poly.pdbx_seq_one_letter_code
_entity_poly.pdbx_strand_id
1 'polypeptide(L)'
;LNAIVRFLRCRPGDQFADYGEDAIGGRYFKDAIIDHITAGWSVDETLTFYGVQNFTAQWCIASESMNLSNHAKGAHGYGAMFSGDNASFHHILLAHHGSRCPRISDLSAPGTQESYDFTGYFDVRNNVYYNWSGRGQGSYGGKYATFNLTNCYYKPGPATGTNNRSYRILSSDPTARAYINGNYVLGNTSVTADNWTEGVWGQFDSSLGTVPEAEKQAMKM
;
A
#
# COMPACT_ATOMS: atom_id res chain seq x y z
N LEU A 1 -20.84 -9.50 2.65
CA LEU A 1 -21.12 -9.03 4.04
C LEU A 1 -22.31 -8.07 4.09
N ASN A 2 -22.48 -7.17 3.13
CA ASN A 2 -23.40 -6.04 3.19
C ASN A 2 -23.19 -5.23 4.48
N ALA A 3 -21.97 -4.81 4.72
CA ALA A 3 -21.56 -4.19 5.98
C ALA A 3 -21.02 -2.78 5.77
N ILE A 4 -21.34 -1.87 6.68
CA ILE A 4 -20.71 -0.57 6.80
C ILE A 4 -20.10 -0.49 8.21
N VAL A 5 -18.78 -0.35 8.26
CA VAL A 5 -18.03 -0.19 9.53
C VAL A 5 -17.44 1.21 9.56
N ARG A 6 -17.81 1.99 10.55
CA ARG A 6 -17.39 3.39 10.62
C ARG A 6 -17.24 3.92 12.05
N PHE A 7 -16.45 4.99 12.15
CA PHE A 7 -16.21 5.72 13.40
C PHE A 7 -15.60 4.87 14.52
N LEU A 8 -14.72 3.93 14.16
CA LEU A 8 -13.99 3.11 15.12
C LEU A 8 -12.56 3.59 15.32
N ARG A 9 -12.02 3.29 16.49
CA ARG A 9 -10.60 3.45 16.80
C ARG A 9 -10.02 2.09 17.20
N CYS A 10 -9.05 1.59 16.42
CA CYS A 10 -8.41 0.30 16.60
C CYS A 10 -6.96 0.51 17.08
N ARG A 11 -6.61 0.03 18.26
CA ARG A 11 -5.31 0.17 18.91
C ARG A 11 -4.96 -1.10 19.68
N PRO A 12 -4.55 -2.19 18.99
CA PRO A 12 -4.27 -3.45 19.66
C PRO A 12 -3.09 -3.36 20.63
N GLY A 13 -1.99 -2.72 20.23
CA GLY A 13 -0.75 -2.75 21.01
C GLY A 13 -0.06 -4.11 20.98
N ASP A 14 1.02 -4.27 21.75
CA ASP A 14 1.84 -5.49 21.79
C ASP A 14 1.89 -6.14 23.18
N GLN A 15 0.87 -5.91 23.99
CA GLN A 15 0.81 -6.40 25.36
C GLN A 15 0.58 -7.91 25.48
N PHE A 16 0.25 -8.59 24.41
CA PHE A 16 0.06 -10.04 24.38
C PHE A 16 1.27 -10.71 23.73
N ALA A 17 1.78 -11.75 24.38
CA ALA A 17 2.84 -12.57 23.80
C ALA A 17 2.37 -13.22 22.50
N ASP A 18 3.26 -13.27 21.50
CA ASP A 18 3.01 -13.87 20.19
C ASP A 18 1.85 -13.23 19.38
N TYR A 19 1.41 -12.04 19.76
CA TYR A 19 0.46 -11.28 18.97
C TYR A 19 1.15 -10.75 17.71
N GLY A 20 0.69 -11.15 16.55
CA GLY A 20 1.25 -10.80 15.24
C GLY A 20 0.19 -10.31 14.26
N GLU A 21 -0.80 -9.55 14.75
CA GLU A 21 -1.99 -9.22 13.99
C GLU A 21 -2.05 -7.75 13.57
N ASP A 22 -2.89 -7.50 12.58
CA ASP A 22 -3.22 -6.18 12.08
C ASP A 22 -4.06 -5.37 13.08
N ALA A 23 -4.01 -4.05 12.99
CA ALA A 23 -4.89 -3.23 13.81
C ALA A 23 -6.35 -3.32 13.37
N ILE A 24 -6.58 -3.34 12.08
CA ILE A 24 -7.87 -3.67 11.46
C ILE A 24 -7.62 -4.24 10.06
N GLY A 25 -8.28 -5.33 9.75
CA GLY A 25 -8.11 -5.96 8.45
C GLY A 25 -9.22 -6.95 8.10
N GLY A 26 -9.14 -7.41 6.89
CA GLY A 26 -9.99 -8.47 6.36
C GLY A 26 -9.58 -8.86 4.94
N ARG A 27 -9.89 -10.08 4.56
CA ARG A 27 -9.52 -10.63 3.26
C ARG A 27 -10.61 -11.50 2.68
N TYR A 28 -10.67 -11.58 1.35
CA TYR A 28 -11.53 -12.52 0.62
C TYR A 28 -13.01 -12.38 0.95
N PHE A 29 -13.47 -11.14 1.11
CA PHE A 29 -14.88 -10.84 1.34
C PHE A 29 -15.39 -9.77 0.37
N LYS A 30 -16.69 -9.53 0.36
CA LYS A 30 -17.33 -8.57 -0.55
C LYS A 30 -18.44 -7.76 0.13
N ASP A 31 -18.83 -6.69 -0.59
CA ASP A 31 -19.97 -5.83 -0.25
C ASP A 31 -19.78 -5.16 1.11
N ALA A 32 -18.74 -4.32 1.24
CA ALA A 32 -18.51 -3.59 2.49
C ALA A 32 -17.91 -2.19 2.27
N ILE A 33 -18.17 -1.31 3.22
CA ILE A 33 -17.56 0.01 3.32
C ILE A 33 -16.90 0.15 4.68
N ILE A 34 -15.63 0.57 4.68
CA ILE A 34 -14.85 0.95 5.85
C ILE A 34 -14.65 2.46 5.80
N ASP A 35 -15.17 3.18 6.76
CA ASP A 35 -15.30 4.62 6.69
C ASP A 35 -14.97 5.30 8.03
N HIS A 36 -14.13 6.36 8.00
CA HIS A 36 -13.74 7.12 9.20
C HIS A 36 -13.16 6.25 10.32
N ILE A 37 -12.24 5.35 9.98
CA ILE A 37 -11.52 4.52 10.94
C ILE A 37 -10.18 5.17 11.29
N THR A 38 -9.82 5.12 12.56
CA THR A 38 -8.47 5.43 13.02
C THR A 38 -7.81 4.16 13.53
N ALA A 39 -6.78 3.69 12.85
CA ALA A 39 -6.02 2.50 13.19
C ALA A 39 -4.57 2.84 13.54
N GLY A 40 -3.97 2.09 14.46
CA GLY A 40 -2.57 2.28 14.83
C GLY A 40 -2.13 1.29 15.89
N TRP A 41 -0.83 1.34 16.26
CA TRP A 41 -0.23 0.46 17.26
C TRP A 41 -0.39 -1.03 16.93
N SER A 42 -0.44 -1.33 15.64
CA SER A 42 -0.37 -2.70 15.14
C SER A 42 1.02 -3.27 15.30
N VAL A 43 1.13 -4.57 15.42
CA VAL A 43 2.41 -5.28 15.45
C VAL A 43 2.76 -5.89 14.09
N ASP A 44 1.84 -5.91 13.15
CA ASP A 44 2.02 -6.17 11.72
C ASP A 44 1.41 -4.99 10.93
N GLU A 45 0.50 -5.20 10.00
CA GLU A 45 -0.11 -4.10 9.26
C GLU A 45 -1.13 -3.32 10.11
N THR A 46 -1.28 -2.06 9.72
CA THR A 46 -2.23 -1.18 10.41
C THR A 46 -3.63 -1.19 9.76
N LEU A 47 -3.69 -1.26 8.42
CA LEU A 47 -4.95 -1.21 7.67
C LEU A 47 -4.87 -2.17 6.48
N THR A 48 -5.44 -3.36 6.61
CA THR A 48 -5.25 -4.45 5.64
C THR A 48 -6.56 -4.92 5.05
N PHE A 49 -6.77 -4.64 3.77
CA PHE A 49 -7.91 -5.15 3.02
C PHE A 49 -7.44 -5.61 1.64
N TYR A 50 -7.38 -6.92 1.44
CA TYR A 50 -6.94 -7.50 0.17
C TYR A 50 -7.81 -8.68 -0.27
N GLY A 51 -7.83 -8.93 -1.58
CA GLY A 51 -8.73 -9.90 -2.17
C GLY A 51 -10.20 -9.58 -1.85
N VAL A 52 -10.56 -8.29 -1.83
CA VAL A 52 -11.93 -7.83 -1.54
C VAL A 52 -12.69 -7.52 -2.82
N GLN A 53 -14.01 -7.56 -2.79
CA GLN A 53 -14.86 -7.26 -3.95
C GLN A 53 -16.01 -6.32 -3.59
N ASN A 54 -16.35 -5.39 -4.49
CA ASN A 54 -17.36 -4.36 -4.22
C ASN A 54 -17.08 -3.66 -2.89
N PHE A 55 -15.91 -3.06 -2.77
CA PHE A 55 -15.39 -2.61 -1.48
C PHE A 55 -14.91 -1.16 -1.54
N THR A 56 -15.09 -0.44 -0.45
CA THR A 56 -14.50 0.89 -0.28
C THR A 56 -13.88 1.03 1.10
N ALA A 57 -12.64 1.48 1.16
CA ALA A 57 -12.03 2.03 2.38
C ALA A 57 -11.76 3.52 2.16
N GLN A 58 -12.32 4.37 3.02
CA GLN A 58 -12.24 5.81 2.84
C GLN A 58 -12.15 6.58 4.15
N TRP A 59 -11.54 7.79 4.06
CA TRP A 59 -11.45 8.75 5.17
C TRP A 59 -10.85 8.15 6.43
N CYS A 60 -9.87 7.28 6.27
CA CYS A 60 -9.22 6.56 7.35
C CYS A 60 -7.85 7.17 7.68
N ILE A 61 -7.43 7.00 8.93
CA ILE A 61 -6.09 7.29 9.38
C ILE A 61 -5.47 5.99 9.88
N ALA A 62 -4.37 5.57 9.26
CA ALA A 62 -3.55 4.47 9.74
C ALA A 62 -2.15 5.01 10.05
N SER A 63 -1.73 4.91 11.31
CA SER A 63 -0.46 5.52 11.73
C SER A 63 0.19 4.78 12.89
N GLU A 64 1.52 4.99 13.01
CA GLU A 64 2.28 4.56 14.19
C GLU A 64 2.21 3.05 14.45
N SER A 65 2.44 2.23 13.42
CA SER A 65 2.68 0.81 13.61
C SER A 65 3.91 0.56 14.48
N MET A 66 3.86 -0.43 15.34
CA MET A 66 4.88 -0.71 16.36
C MET A 66 6.02 -1.54 15.74
N ASN A 67 7.01 -0.86 15.15
CA ASN A 67 8.10 -1.54 14.45
C ASN A 67 8.98 -2.41 15.36
N LEU A 68 9.15 -2.03 16.62
CA LEU A 68 9.91 -2.79 17.64
C LEU A 68 8.92 -3.36 18.67
N SER A 69 8.05 -4.25 18.21
CA SER A 69 7.06 -4.95 19.03
C SER A 69 7.52 -6.36 19.39
N ASN A 70 6.65 -7.12 20.02
CA ASN A 70 6.85 -8.54 20.33
C ASN A 70 6.56 -9.48 19.13
N HIS A 71 6.43 -8.95 17.91
CA HIS A 71 6.19 -9.78 16.73
C HIS A 71 7.32 -10.81 16.53
N ALA A 72 6.96 -12.09 16.32
CA ALA A 72 7.92 -13.20 16.23
C ALA A 72 8.96 -13.06 15.10
N LYS A 73 8.67 -12.30 14.04
CA LYS A 73 9.60 -12.00 12.94
C LYS A 73 10.52 -10.80 13.22
N GLY A 74 10.49 -10.21 14.40
CA GLY A 74 11.24 -9.00 14.74
C GLY A 74 10.59 -7.73 14.21
N ALA A 75 11.39 -6.72 13.83
CA ALA A 75 10.91 -5.41 13.37
C ALA A 75 9.89 -5.54 12.22
N HIS A 76 8.60 -5.28 12.50
CA HIS A 76 7.47 -5.63 11.63
C HIS A 76 6.32 -4.61 11.65
N GLY A 77 6.61 -3.34 11.86
CA GLY A 77 5.58 -2.28 11.87
C GLY A 77 5.24 -1.77 10.49
N TYR A 78 4.09 -2.17 9.95
CA TYR A 78 3.69 -1.88 8.57
C TYR A 78 2.41 -1.06 8.45
N GLY A 79 2.26 -0.37 7.29
CA GLY A 79 1.12 0.48 7.01
C GLY A 79 -0.11 -0.28 6.54
N ALA A 80 -0.19 -0.55 5.26
CA ALA A 80 -1.41 -1.09 4.67
C ALA A 80 -1.13 -2.11 3.56
N MET A 81 -2.09 -3.02 3.34
CA MET A 81 -2.12 -3.90 2.19
C MET A 81 -3.47 -3.80 1.49
N PHE A 82 -3.45 -3.54 0.16
CA PHE A 82 -4.63 -3.29 -0.65
C PHE A 82 -4.64 -4.14 -1.90
N SER A 83 -5.76 -4.81 -2.18
CA SER A 83 -6.12 -5.34 -3.50
C SER A 83 -7.59 -5.73 -3.54
N GLY A 84 -8.13 -5.89 -4.74
CA GLY A 84 -9.50 -6.33 -4.89
C GLY A 84 -10.01 -6.26 -6.32
N ASP A 85 -11.32 -6.44 -6.45
CA ASP A 85 -12.08 -6.27 -7.68
C ASP A 85 -13.23 -5.31 -7.42
N ASN A 86 -13.40 -4.31 -8.29
CA ASN A 86 -14.36 -3.23 -8.07
C ASN A 86 -14.19 -2.63 -6.65
N ALA A 87 -12.94 -2.30 -6.31
CA ALA A 87 -12.59 -1.81 -4.98
C ALA A 87 -11.95 -0.42 -5.05
N SER A 88 -12.11 0.37 -4.03
CA SER A 88 -11.53 1.72 -3.93
C SER A 88 -10.95 2.00 -2.55
N PHE A 89 -9.71 2.49 -2.53
CA PHE A 89 -8.96 2.86 -1.34
C PHE A 89 -8.57 4.33 -1.45
N HIS A 90 -9.30 5.21 -0.79
CA HIS A 90 -9.11 6.65 -1.02
C HIS A 90 -9.28 7.52 0.22
N HIS A 91 -8.68 8.71 0.18
CA HIS A 91 -8.68 9.68 1.30
C HIS A 91 -8.17 9.06 2.60
N ILE A 92 -7.09 8.28 2.49
CA ILE A 92 -6.45 7.59 3.60
C ILE A 92 -5.11 8.28 3.90
N LEU A 93 -4.85 8.54 5.17
CA LEU A 93 -3.52 8.89 5.66
C LEU A 93 -2.80 7.64 6.14
N LEU A 94 -1.66 7.31 5.52
CA LEU A 94 -0.69 6.34 6.05
C LEU A 94 0.53 7.10 6.57
N ALA A 95 0.84 6.99 7.85
CA ALA A 95 1.91 7.76 8.45
C ALA A 95 2.74 6.98 9.48
N HIS A 96 4.06 7.21 9.48
CA HIS A 96 4.99 6.65 10.47
C HIS A 96 5.05 5.12 10.48
N HIS A 97 5.19 4.53 9.30
CA HIS A 97 5.30 3.07 9.14
C HIS A 97 6.70 2.65 8.69
N GLY A 98 7.12 1.46 9.10
CA GLY A 98 8.37 0.86 8.65
C GLY A 98 8.39 0.58 7.15
N SER A 99 7.25 0.19 6.58
CA SER A 99 7.06 -0.13 5.16
C SER A 99 5.56 -0.23 4.84
N ARG A 100 5.20 -0.64 3.61
CA ARG A 100 3.83 -0.87 3.15
C ARG A 100 2.97 0.41 3.17
N CYS A 101 3.38 1.41 2.37
CA CYS A 101 2.67 2.69 2.27
C CYS A 101 2.11 2.97 0.84
N PRO A 102 1.12 2.18 0.39
CA PRO A 102 0.72 0.85 0.80
C PRO A 102 1.53 -0.26 0.09
N ARG A 103 1.40 -1.52 0.52
CA ARG A 103 1.67 -2.66 -0.34
C ARG A 103 0.43 -2.92 -1.21
N ILE A 104 0.62 -2.99 -2.51
CA ILE A 104 -0.35 -3.57 -3.43
C ILE A 104 -0.17 -5.09 -3.34
N SER A 105 -1.21 -5.82 -2.97
CA SER A 105 -1.08 -7.27 -2.83
C SER A 105 -0.83 -7.92 -4.18
N ASP A 106 0.08 -8.87 -4.21
CA ASP A 106 0.32 -9.69 -5.39
C ASP A 106 -0.85 -10.66 -5.60
N LEU A 107 -1.18 -10.94 -6.84
CA LEU A 107 -2.16 -11.94 -7.23
C LEU A 107 -1.48 -13.19 -7.79
N SER A 108 -2.21 -14.27 -7.95
CA SER A 108 -1.73 -15.47 -8.60
C SER A 108 -1.55 -15.26 -10.10
N ALA A 109 -0.62 -16.03 -10.72
CA ALA A 109 -0.45 -15.99 -12.15
C ALA A 109 -1.75 -16.44 -12.88
N PRO A 110 -2.06 -15.86 -14.04
CA PRO A 110 -3.21 -16.29 -14.83
C PRO A 110 -3.19 -17.81 -15.08
N GLY A 111 -4.31 -18.47 -14.85
CA GLY A 111 -4.44 -19.93 -14.98
C GLY A 111 -4.03 -20.74 -13.73
N THR A 112 -3.42 -20.11 -12.73
CA THR A 112 -3.11 -20.74 -11.42
C THR A 112 -3.88 -20.06 -10.28
N GLN A 113 -4.84 -19.21 -10.62
CA GLN A 113 -5.57 -18.37 -9.72
C GLN A 113 -6.37 -19.17 -8.70
N GLU A 114 -6.25 -18.82 -7.45
CA GLU A 114 -7.09 -19.31 -6.38
C GLU A 114 -8.52 -18.78 -6.55
N SER A 115 -9.51 -19.50 -6.07
CA SER A 115 -10.94 -19.15 -6.25
C SER A 115 -11.35 -17.82 -5.60
N TYR A 116 -10.52 -17.28 -4.74
CA TYR A 116 -10.69 -16.00 -4.05
C TYR A 116 -9.74 -14.91 -4.57
N ASP A 117 -8.90 -15.20 -5.54
CA ASP A 117 -8.06 -14.19 -6.22
C ASP A 117 -8.91 -13.42 -7.20
N PHE A 118 -9.41 -12.29 -6.79
CA PHE A 118 -10.14 -11.40 -7.68
C PHE A 118 -9.16 -10.73 -8.67
N THR A 119 -9.29 -11.04 -9.93
CA THR A 119 -8.50 -10.44 -11.03
C THR A 119 -9.01 -9.11 -11.51
N GLY A 120 -9.88 -8.52 -10.75
CA GLY A 120 -10.51 -7.29 -11.13
C GLY A 120 -9.59 -6.09 -10.99
N TYR A 121 -10.20 -4.98 -11.02
CA TYR A 121 -9.62 -3.66 -11.11
C TYR A 121 -9.95 -2.87 -9.84
N PHE A 122 -8.97 -2.15 -9.32
CA PHE A 122 -9.19 -1.32 -8.14
C PHE A 122 -8.44 0.00 -8.19
N ASP A 123 -8.92 0.95 -7.40
CA ASP A 123 -8.36 2.29 -7.27
C ASP A 123 -7.63 2.48 -5.94
N VAL A 124 -6.44 3.04 -6.01
CA VAL A 124 -5.70 3.60 -4.88
C VAL A 124 -5.48 5.08 -5.20
N ARG A 125 -6.27 5.98 -4.61
CA ARG A 125 -6.28 7.38 -5.05
C ARG A 125 -6.53 8.38 -3.94
N ASN A 126 -6.05 9.61 -4.14
CA ASN A 126 -6.27 10.73 -3.21
C ASN A 126 -5.82 10.43 -1.78
N ASN A 127 -4.74 9.67 -1.61
CA ASN A 127 -4.19 9.29 -0.32
C ASN A 127 -2.98 10.17 0.05
N VAL A 128 -2.65 10.21 1.31
CA VAL A 128 -1.46 10.86 1.84
C VAL A 128 -0.56 9.82 2.48
N TYR A 129 0.70 9.77 2.05
CA TYR A 129 1.72 8.89 2.61
C TYR A 129 2.82 9.75 3.24
N TYR A 130 2.99 9.63 4.54
CA TYR A 130 3.91 10.47 5.29
C TYR A 130 4.92 9.65 6.10
N ASN A 131 6.18 10.06 6.02
CA ASN A 131 7.26 9.61 6.91
C ASN A 131 7.40 8.08 7.02
N TRP A 132 7.35 7.39 5.87
CA TRP A 132 7.75 5.97 5.83
C TRP A 132 9.24 5.81 6.11
N SER A 133 9.68 4.66 6.64
CA SER A 133 11.09 4.50 6.99
C SER A 133 12.00 4.40 5.76
N GLY A 134 13.25 4.78 5.92
CA GLY A 134 14.27 4.69 4.86
C GLY A 134 14.61 3.26 4.40
N ARG A 135 14.09 2.23 5.07
CA ARG A 135 14.13 0.82 4.62
C ARG A 135 12.96 0.49 3.71
N GLY A 136 11.85 1.23 3.86
CA GLY A 136 10.67 1.12 3.03
C GLY A 136 10.78 1.99 1.78
N GLN A 137 9.74 2.00 1.04
CA GLN A 137 9.49 2.86 -0.11
C GLN A 137 8.03 3.30 -0.05
N GLY A 138 7.61 4.20 -0.89
CA GLY A 138 6.22 4.58 -0.97
C GLY A 138 5.33 3.35 -1.14
N SER A 139 4.75 3.16 -2.30
CA SER A 139 3.98 1.94 -2.57
C SER A 139 4.85 0.86 -3.22
N TYR A 140 4.47 -0.41 -3.07
CA TYR A 140 5.14 -1.52 -3.76
C TYR A 140 4.25 -2.76 -3.91
N GLY A 141 4.71 -3.73 -4.70
CA GLY A 141 3.98 -4.97 -4.98
C GLY A 141 3.14 -4.87 -6.25
N GLY A 142 2.06 -5.64 -6.33
CA GLY A 142 1.13 -5.61 -7.44
C GLY A 142 1.42 -6.58 -8.57
N LYS A 143 2.23 -7.62 -8.33
CA LYS A 143 2.45 -8.69 -9.31
C LYS A 143 1.10 -9.26 -9.78
N TYR A 144 0.88 -9.28 -11.09
CA TYR A 144 -0.37 -9.67 -11.77
C TYR A 144 -1.61 -8.82 -11.40
N ALA A 145 -1.47 -7.78 -10.59
CA ALA A 145 -2.58 -6.89 -10.24
C ALA A 145 -2.84 -5.84 -11.33
N THR A 146 -4.10 -5.41 -11.45
CA THR A 146 -4.51 -4.30 -12.30
C THR A 146 -5.12 -3.20 -11.44
N PHE A 147 -4.51 -2.00 -11.45
CA PHE A 147 -4.91 -0.94 -10.52
C PHE A 147 -4.59 0.47 -11.01
N ASN A 148 -5.32 1.44 -10.46
CA ASN A 148 -4.92 2.84 -10.51
C ASN A 148 -4.16 3.24 -9.25
N LEU A 149 -3.13 4.07 -9.42
CA LEU A 149 -2.43 4.75 -8.33
C LEU A 149 -2.33 6.23 -8.68
N THR A 150 -3.30 7.01 -8.22
CA THR A 150 -3.51 8.37 -8.74
C THR A 150 -3.73 9.41 -7.67
N ASN A 151 -3.25 10.64 -7.94
CA ASN A 151 -3.52 11.82 -7.13
C ASN A 151 -3.15 11.65 -5.64
N CYS A 152 -2.15 10.83 -5.35
CA CYS A 152 -1.65 10.63 -3.99
C CYS A 152 -0.53 11.63 -3.68
N TYR A 153 -0.41 11.99 -2.41
CA TYR A 153 0.62 12.88 -1.91
C TYR A 153 1.65 12.10 -1.11
N TYR A 154 2.86 12.03 -1.63
CA TYR A 154 4.03 11.41 -0.99
C TYR A 154 4.85 12.49 -0.27
N LYS A 155 4.84 12.46 1.04
CA LYS A 155 5.57 13.41 1.89
C LYS A 155 6.67 12.70 2.68
N PRO A 156 7.91 12.67 2.18
CA PRO A 156 9.04 12.21 2.97
C PRO A 156 9.12 12.96 4.31
N GLY A 157 9.52 12.25 5.34
CA GLY A 157 9.69 12.80 6.68
C GLY A 157 11.04 12.40 7.29
N PRO A 158 11.27 12.70 8.57
CA PRO A 158 12.56 12.43 9.22
C PRO A 158 13.03 10.98 9.16
N ALA A 159 12.11 10.01 9.15
CA ALA A 159 12.44 8.60 9.07
C ALA A 159 12.68 8.10 7.64
N THR A 160 12.24 8.83 6.61
CA THR A 160 12.31 8.39 5.21
C THR A 160 13.75 8.41 4.65
N GLY A 161 14.61 9.25 5.19
CA GLY A 161 15.97 9.41 4.68
C GLY A 161 16.03 10.17 3.36
N THR A 162 17.22 10.16 2.71
CA THR A 162 17.51 10.98 1.52
C THR A 162 17.89 10.17 0.29
N ASN A 163 17.77 8.85 0.34
CA ASN A 163 18.06 7.99 -0.82
C ASN A 163 16.87 7.97 -1.81
N ASN A 164 17.03 7.23 -2.91
CA ASN A 164 16.03 7.13 -3.96
C ASN A 164 14.66 6.59 -3.50
N ARG A 165 14.57 5.95 -2.35
CA ARG A 165 13.31 5.49 -1.76
C ARG A 165 12.44 6.64 -1.27
N SER A 166 13.01 7.82 -1.07
CA SER A 166 12.27 9.01 -0.64
C SER A 166 11.33 9.56 -1.71
N TYR A 167 11.52 9.19 -2.98
CA TYR A 167 10.68 9.64 -4.09
C TYR A 167 10.08 8.51 -4.94
N ARG A 168 10.26 7.26 -4.57
CA ARG A 168 9.61 6.14 -5.26
C ARG A 168 8.12 6.13 -4.99
N ILE A 169 7.34 6.25 -6.04
CA ILE A 169 5.88 6.10 -5.99
C ILE A 169 5.51 4.63 -5.94
N LEU A 170 6.12 3.81 -6.80
CA LEU A 170 5.83 2.39 -6.88
C LEU A 170 7.09 1.59 -7.17
N SER A 171 7.27 0.48 -6.46
CA SER A 171 8.19 -0.59 -6.86
C SER A 171 7.37 -1.84 -7.19
N SER A 172 7.40 -2.29 -8.44
CA SER A 172 6.51 -3.36 -8.90
C SER A 172 7.19 -4.37 -9.82
N ASP A 173 6.56 -5.54 -9.92
CA ASP A 173 6.88 -6.57 -10.89
C ASP A 173 6.37 -6.14 -12.28
N PRO A 174 7.09 -6.43 -13.39
CA PRO A 174 6.67 -6.05 -14.73
C PRO A 174 5.33 -6.65 -15.20
N THR A 175 4.82 -7.66 -14.52
CA THR A 175 3.51 -8.24 -14.80
C THR A 175 2.33 -7.43 -14.24
N ALA A 176 2.60 -6.42 -13.44
CA ALA A 176 1.56 -5.49 -12.99
C ALA A 176 1.01 -4.68 -14.17
N ARG A 177 -0.26 -4.29 -14.07
CA ARG A 177 -0.92 -3.36 -14.98
C ARG A 177 -1.40 -2.15 -14.17
N ALA A 178 -0.82 -1.00 -14.43
CA ALA A 178 -1.07 0.16 -13.59
C ALA A 178 -1.29 1.46 -14.40
N TYR A 179 -2.31 2.21 -14.03
CA TYR A 179 -2.42 3.62 -14.40
C TYR A 179 -1.89 4.48 -13.25
N ILE A 180 -0.77 5.16 -13.48
CA ILE A 180 -0.08 5.96 -12.47
C ILE A 180 0.01 7.39 -12.99
N ASN A 181 -0.69 8.32 -12.34
CA ASN A 181 -0.73 9.71 -12.77
C ASN A 181 -1.14 10.67 -11.64
N GLY A 182 -0.70 11.91 -11.73
CA GLY A 182 -1.12 12.98 -10.82
C GLY A 182 -0.61 12.83 -9.38
N ASN A 183 0.31 11.91 -9.12
CA ASN A 183 0.90 11.80 -7.79
C ASN A 183 1.93 12.90 -7.57
N TYR A 184 1.85 13.55 -6.42
CA TYR A 184 2.77 14.60 -6.02
C TYR A 184 3.80 14.06 -5.01
N VAL A 185 5.08 14.27 -5.31
CA VAL A 185 6.17 13.88 -4.41
C VAL A 185 6.86 15.14 -3.89
N LEU A 186 6.71 15.42 -2.62
CA LEU A 186 7.32 16.60 -1.99
C LEU A 186 8.85 16.53 -2.11
N GLY A 187 9.42 17.57 -2.68
CA GLY A 187 10.88 17.69 -2.86
C GLY A 187 11.41 17.02 -4.13
N ASN A 188 10.56 16.43 -4.99
CA ASN A 188 10.99 15.90 -6.28
C ASN A 188 10.03 16.33 -7.40
N THR A 189 10.41 17.39 -8.11
CA THR A 189 9.61 17.99 -9.19
C THR A 189 9.60 17.13 -10.45
N SER A 190 10.66 16.39 -10.74
CA SER A 190 10.74 15.50 -11.90
C SER A 190 9.72 14.37 -11.79
N VAL A 191 9.72 13.66 -10.65
CA VAL A 191 8.74 12.59 -10.40
C VAL A 191 7.31 13.11 -10.32
N THR A 192 7.13 14.33 -9.81
CA THR A 192 5.80 14.96 -9.78
C THR A 192 5.31 15.30 -11.18
N ALA A 193 6.18 15.78 -12.08
CA ALA A 193 5.82 16.11 -13.46
C ALA A 193 5.54 14.87 -14.32
N ASP A 194 6.30 13.80 -14.12
CA ASP A 194 6.10 12.50 -14.77
C ASP A 194 6.38 11.37 -13.75
N ASN A 195 5.32 10.78 -13.24
CA ASN A 195 5.42 9.74 -12.20
C ASN A 195 6.20 8.50 -12.66
N TRP A 196 6.28 8.24 -13.97
CA TRP A 196 6.96 7.07 -14.51
C TRP A 196 8.47 7.25 -14.66
N THR A 197 8.96 8.46 -14.80
CA THR A 197 10.37 8.72 -15.11
C THR A 197 11.31 8.16 -14.05
N GLU A 198 11.17 8.55 -12.80
CA GLU A 198 11.99 8.04 -11.69
C GLU A 198 11.14 7.49 -10.53
N GLY A 199 9.82 7.58 -10.63
CA GLY A 199 8.91 7.17 -9.57
C GLY A 199 8.57 5.68 -9.59
N VAL A 200 8.74 4.99 -10.72
CA VAL A 200 8.45 3.55 -10.88
C VAL A 200 9.75 2.76 -10.99
N TRP A 201 9.89 1.72 -10.16
CA TRP A 201 11.10 0.91 -10.01
C TRP A 201 10.77 -0.59 -10.04
N GLY A 202 11.81 -1.41 -10.26
CA GLY A 202 11.70 -2.87 -10.12
C GLY A 202 11.40 -3.29 -8.68
N GLN A 203 10.68 -4.38 -8.53
CA GLN A 203 10.30 -4.91 -7.23
C GLN A 203 11.52 -5.51 -6.51
N PHE A 204 11.65 -5.17 -5.22
CA PHE A 204 12.58 -5.77 -4.25
C PHE A 204 14.09 -5.63 -4.51
N ASP A 205 14.54 -5.10 -5.63
CA ASP A 205 15.97 -5.02 -5.87
C ASP A 205 16.49 -3.59 -5.74
N SER A 206 17.25 -3.34 -4.68
CA SER A 206 17.96 -2.07 -4.50
C SER A 206 19.17 -1.95 -5.43
N SER A 207 19.62 -3.05 -6.05
CA SER A 207 20.78 -3.12 -6.93
C SER A 207 20.44 -2.99 -8.41
N LEU A 208 19.22 -3.34 -8.81
CA LEU A 208 18.81 -3.38 -10.23
C LEU A 208 18.40 -2.01 -10.81
N GLY A 209 18.35 -0.96 -9.99
CA GLY A 209 17.97 0.34 -10.51
C GLY A 209 16.50 0.44 -10.93
N THR A 210 16.20 1.31 -11.88
CA THR A 210 14.84 1.48 -12.44
C THR A 210 14.45 0.26 -13.29
N VAL A 211 13.16 -0.04 -13.35
CA VAL A 211 12.60 -1.00 -14.32
C VAL A 211 13.01 -0.55 -15.72
N PRO A 212 13.49 -1.47 -16.60
CA PRO A 212 13.79 -1.14 -17.99
C PRO A 212 12.57 -0.48 -18.67
N GLU A 213 12.83 0.47 -19.56
CA GLU A 213 11.74 1.25 -20.18
C GLU A 213 10.70 0.38 -20.90
N ALA A 214 11.12 -0.69 -21.57
CA ALA A 214 10.21 -1.64 -22.22
C ALA A 214 9.24 -2.30 -21.22
N GLU A 215 9.71 -2.65 -20.02
CA GLU A 215 8.89 -3.22 -18.96
C GLU A 215 7.95 -2.17 -18.36
N LYS A 216 8.40 -0.93 -18.21
CA LYS A 216 7.52 0.18 -17.79
C LYS A 216 6.39 0.39 -18.78
N GLN A 217 6.68 0.35 -20.09
CA GLN A 217 5.65 0.49 -21.12
C GLN A 217 4.65 -0.68 -21.08
N ALA A 218 5.10 -1.90 -20.78
CA ALA A 218 4.22 -3.05 -20.63
C ALA A 218 3.30 -2.94 -19.40
N MET A 219 3.73 -2.25 -18.34
CA MET A 219 2.93 -2.00 -17.14
C MET A 219 1.88 -0.90 -17.32
N LYS A 220 2.09 0.04 -18.24
CA LYS A 220 1.17 1.19 -18.45
C LYS A 220 -0.18 0.73 -19.00
N MET A 221 -1.25 1.31 -18.46
CA MET A 221 -2.61 1.23 -19.02
C MET A 221 -3.01 2.56 -19.64
#